data_daad7faba24a6994662b4e1b96419579
#
_entry.id   daad7faba24a6994662b4e1b96419579
#
_cell.length_a   1.000
_cell.length_b   1.000
_cell.length_c   1.000
_cell.angle_alpha   90.00
_cell.angle_beta   90.00
_cell.angle_gamma   90.00
#
_symmetry.space_group_name_H-M   'P 1'
#
loop_
_entity.id
_entity.type
_entity.pdbx_description
1 polymer ?
#
loop_
_entity_poly.entity_id
_entity_poly.type
_entity_poly.pdbx_seq_one_letter_code
_entity_poly.pdbx_strand_id
1 'polypeptide(L)'
;MINFDNHTDFDLKNELDHAAWLSSVIKSENHKEGDLTVVFCDDAYLHTLNLKFLGHDYFTDILTFNYNVGSEVNGDICISVERVKENALEYDTSFERELARVLVHG
;
A
#
# COMPACT_ATOMS: atom_id res chain seq x y z
N MET A 1 -2.11 5.27 -13.73
CA MET A 1 -0.70 5.54 -13.38
C MET A 1 -0.47 5.24 -11.92
N ILE A 2 0.60 4.56 -11.59
CA ILE A 2 0.96 4.22 -10.21
C ILE A 2 2.05 5.18 -9.74
N ASN A 3 1.76 5.89 -8.66
CA ASN A 3 2.67 6.86 -8.06
C ASN A 3 3.04 6.39 -6.65
N PHE A 4 4.26 6.73 -6.23
CA PHE A 4 4.72 6.49 -4.87
C PHE A 4 4.99 7.80 -4.17
N ASP A 5 4.49 7.95 -2.95
CA ASP A 5 4.75 9.10 -2.09
C ASP A 5 5.31 8.58 -0.76
N ASN A 6 6.19 9.33 -0.13
CA ASN A 6 6.91 8.85 1.03
C ASN A 6 7.00 9.93 2.11
N HIS A 7 6.39 9.67 3.25
CA HIS A 7 6.38 10.55 4.41
C HIS A 7 7.36 10.08 5.50
N THR A 8 8.28 9.18 5.14
CA THR A 8 9.27 8.57 6.07
C THR A 8 10.67 8.68 5.50
N ASP A 9 11.66 8.16 6.25
CA ASP A 9 13.03 8.01 5.78
C ASP A 9 13.26 6.72 4.98
N PHE A 10 12.21 5.94 4.78
CA PHE A 10 12.29 4.71 4.01
C PHE A 10 12.55 5.01 2.53
N ASP A 11 13.47 4.27 1.93
CA ASP A 11 13.80 4.38 0.51
C ASP A 11 13.41 3.08 -0.19
N LEU A 12 12.37 3.13 -1.02
CA LEU A 12 11.95 1.99 -1.81
C LEU A 12 12.85 1.86 -3.03
N LYS A 13 13.61 0.77 -3.06
CA LYS A 13 14.42 0.43 -4.23
C LYS A 13 13.53 -0.24 -5.28
N ASN A 14 13.91 -0.08 -6.55
CA ASN A 14 13.18 -0.71 -7.67
C ASN A 14 11.72 -0.26 -7.75
N GLU A 15 11.48 1.02 -7.55
CA GLU A 15 10.13 1.60 -7.58
C GLU A 15 9.40 1.30 -8.88
N LEU A 16 10.09 1.38 -10.03
CA LEU A 16 9.53 1.07 -11.34
C LEU A 16 9.12 -0.40 -11.45
N ASP A 17 9.90 -1.31 -10.86
CA ASP A 17 9.59 -2.73 -10.88
C ASP A 17 8.34 -3.03 -10.06
N HIS A 18 8.18 -2.39 -8.91
CA HIS A 18 6.98 -2.51 -8.08
C HIS A 18 5.75 -1.96 -8.81
N ALA A 19 5.89 -0.83 -9.50
CA ALA A 19 4.80 -0.25 -10.28
C ALA A 19 4.38 -1.17 -11.42
N ALA A 20 5.33 -1.73 -12.15
CA ALA A 20 5.07 -2.67 -13.25
C ALA A 20 4.37 -3.94 -12.74
N TRP A 21 4.80 -4.44 -11.59
CA TRP A 21 4.18 -5.61 -10.97
C TRP A 21 2.73 -5.34 -10.56
N LEU A 22 2.45 -4.20 -9.93
CA LEU A 22 1.08 -3.81 -9.55
C LEU A 22 0.19 -3.65 -10.78
N SER A 23 0.69 -3.04 -11.84
CA SER A 23 -0.03 -2.91 -13.12
C SER A 23 -0.41 -4.28 -13.66
N SER A 24 0.51 -5.23 -13.59
CA SER A 24 0.29 -6.62 -14.02
C SER A 24 -0.81 -7.30 -13.19
N VAL A 25 -0.80 -7.11 -11.87
CA VAL A 25 -1.82 -7.67 -10.97
C VAL A 25 -3.20 -7.07 -11.28
N ILE A 26 -3.29 -5.77 -11.48
CA ILE A 26 -4.55 -5.09 -11.81
C ILE A 26 -5.13 -5.67 -13.11
N LYS A 27 -4.32 -5.86 -14.12
CA LYS A 27 -4.75 -6.45 -15.39
C LYS A 27 -5.19 -7.90 -15.23
N SER A 28 -4.47 -8.69 -14.42
CA SER A 28 -4.81 -10.10 -14.21
C SER A 28 -6.17 -10.28 -13.51
N GLU A 29 -6.62 -9.27 -12.76
CA GLU A 29 -7.93 -9.25 -12.10
C GLU A 29 -9.02 -8.63 -13.00
N ASN A 30 -8.75 -8.42 -14.27
CA ASN A 30 -9.68 -7.83 -15.25
C ASN A 30 -10.09 -6.39 -14.89
N HIS A 31 -9.20 -5.67 -14.24
CA HIS A 31 -9.39 -4.25 -13.94
C HIS A 31 -8.52 -3.38 -14.84
N LYS A 32 -8.90 -2.12 -14.98
CA LYS A 32 -8.10 -1.10 -15.65
C LYS A 32 -7.33 -0.32 -14.60
N GLU A 33 -6.09 0.03 -14.93
CA GLU A 33 -5.29 0.90 -14.09
C GLU A 33 -5.73 2.34 -14.27
N GLY A 34 -6.22 2.97 -13.19
CA GLY A 34 -6.43 4.41 -13.13
C GLY A 34 -5.28 5.10 -12.42
N ASP A 35 -5.59 6.10 -11.61
CA ASP A 35 -4.60 6.82 -10.81
C ASP A 35 -4.54 6.21 -9.40
N LEU A 36 -3.47 5.52 -9.12
CA LEU A 36 -3.23 4.86 -7.84
C LEU A 36 -1.97 5.43 -7.21
N THR A 37 -2.07 5.88 -5.95
CA THR A 37 -0.94 6.38 -5.18
C THR A 37 -0.67 5.47 -4.00
N VAL A 38 0.57 5.02 -3.90
CA VAL A 38 1.05 4.25 -2.74
C VAL A 38 1.81 5.21 -1.84
N VAL A 39 1.31 5.40 -0.61
CA VAL A 39 1.87 6.33 0.36
C VAL A 39 2.55 5.54 1.48
N PHE A 40 3.86 5.73 1.64
CA PHE A 40 4.60 5.14 2.75
C PHE A 40 4.59 6.11 3.93
N CYS A 41 4.16 5.64 5.08
CA CYS A 41 4.07 6.44 6.29
C CYS A 41 4.51 5.64 7.51
N ASP A 42 4.59 6.30 8.67
CA ASP A 42 4.85 5.61 9.92
C ASP A 42 3.57 5.06 10.54
N ASP A 43 3.72 4.21 11.54
CA ASP A 43 2.62 3.51 12.21
C ASP A 43 1.67 4.50 12.91
N ALA A 44 2.22 5.55 13.53
CA ALA A 44 1.43 6.57 14.23
C ALA A 44 0.57 7.37 13.26
N TYR A 45 1.12 7.76 12.11
CA TYR A 45 0.38 8.50 11.08
C TYR A 45 -0.77 7.66 10.52
N LEU A 46 -0.51 6.39 10.23
CA LEU A 46 -1.53 5.49 9.71
C LEU A 46 -2.65 5.25 10.74
N HIS A 47 -2.30 5.12 12.01
CA HIS A 47 -3.27 5.02 13.10
C HIS A 47 -4.16 6.27 13.17
N THR A 48 -3.57 7.46 13.04
CA THR A 48 -4.30 8.72 13.00
C THR A 48 -5.32 8.75 11.86
N LEU A 49 -4.92 8.30 10.66
CA LEU A 49 -5.82 8.23 9.50
C LEU A 49 -6.95 7.20 9.74
N ASN A 50 -6.61 6.06 10.31
CA ASN A 50 -7.59 5.00 10.58
C ASN A 50 -8.66 5.48 11.56
N LEU A 51 -8.26 6.17 12.61
CA LEU A 51 -9.16 6.74 13.60
C LEU A 51 -10.02 7.87 13.00
N LYS A 52 -9.38 8.79 12.27
CA LYS A 52 -10.03 9.99 11.73
C LYS A 52 -11.07 9.68 10.65
N PHE A 53 -10.73 8.79 9.72
CA PHE A 53 -11.57 8.55 8.53
C PHE A 53 -12.44 7.31 8.63
N LEU A 54 -12.04 6.31 9.40
CA LEU A 54 -12.77 5.05 9.55
C LEU A 54 -13.33 4.82 10.94
N GLY A 55 -12.96 5.66 11.91
CA GLY A 55 -13.38 5.51 13.30
C GLY A 55 -12.81 4.28 13.99
N HIS A 56 -11.74 3.70 13.43
CA HIS A 56 -11.09 2.50 13.96
C HIS A 56 -9.90 2.89 14.82
N ASP A 57 -9.95 2.58 16.12
CA ASP A 57 -8.88 2.89 17.07
C ASP A 57 -7.97 1.66 17.25
N TYR A 58 -7.26 1.27 16.18
CA TYR A 58 -6.26 0.21 16.21
C TYR A 58 -5.20 0.47 15.13
N PHE A 59 -4.03 -0.16 15.30
CA PHE A 59 -2.96 -0.10 14.33
C PHE A 59 -3.20 -1.11 13.21
N THR A 60 -2.86 -0.72 12.00
CA THR A 60 -2.96 -1.59 10.82
C THR A 60 -1.73 -1.41 9.93
N ASP A 61 -1.48 -2.38 9.06
CA ASP A 61 -0.38 -2.30 8.09
C ASP A 61 -0.75 -1.50 6.85
N ILE A 62 -2.02 -1.42 6.50
CA ILE A 62 -2.49 -0.79 5.27
C ILE A 62 -3.87 -0.15 5.46
N LEU A 63 -4.07 0.98 4.79
CA LEU A 63 -5.38 1.61 4.60
C LEU A 63 -5.56 1.92 3.13
N THR A 64 -6.73 1.61 2.59
CA THR A 64 -7.06 1.85 1.19
C THR A 64 -8.25 2.80 1.10
N PHE A 65 -8.10 3.88 0.33
CA PHE A 65 -9.16 4.81 0.00
C PHE A 65 -9.48 4.66 -1.47
N ASN A 66 -10.63 4.07 -1.78
CA ASN A 66 -11.02 3.75 -3.15
C ASN A 66 -11.84 4.87 -3.78
N TYR A 67 -11.44 5.28 -4.98
CA TYR A 67 -12.18 6.21 -5.83
C TYR A 67 -12.49 5.54 -7.18
N ASN A 68 -12.81 4.25 -7.14
CA ASN A 68 -12.98 3.44 -8.35
C ASN A 68 -14.20 3.87 -9.15
N VAL A 69 -14.06 3.86 -10.49
CA VAL A 69 -15.15 4.11 -11.42
C VAL A 69 -15.25 2.89 -12.34
N GLY A 70 -16.34 2.14 -12.21
CA GLY A 70 -16.52 0.90 -12.95
C GLY A 70 -15.40 -0.09 -12.66
N SER A 71 -14.69 -0.56 -13.69
CA SER A 71 -13.55 -1.47 -13.54
C SER A 71 -12.21 -0.75 -13.41
N GLU A 72 -12.19 0.58 -13.43
CA GLU A 72 -10.95 1.35 -13.27
C GLU A 72 -10.60 1.50 -11.79
N VAL A 73 -9.37 1.13 -11.45
CA VAL A 73 -8.88 1.18 -10.07
C VAL A 73 -8.22 2.53 -9.82
N ASN A 74 -8.83 3.33 -8.97
CA ASN A 74 -8.32 4.63 -8.54
C ASN A 74 -8.32 4.68 -7.02
N GLY A 75 -7.34 5.34 -6.43
CA GLY A 75 -7.32 5.56 -5.00
C GLY A 75 -5.95 5.77 -4.42
N ASP A 76 -5.92 5.78 -3.09
CA ASP A 76 -4.71 5.91 -2.30
C ASP A 76 -4.56 4.68 -1.42
N ILE A 77 -3.34 4.12 -1.40
CA ILE A 77 -2.99 3.02 -0.52
C ILE A 77 -1.92 3.54 0.45
N CYS A 78 -2.28 3.64 1.73
CA CYS A 78 -1.37 4.11 2.76
C CYS A 78 -0.80 2.90 3.50
N ILE A 79 0.52 2.80 3.61
CA ILE A 79 1.22 1.65 4.17
C ILE A 79 2.14 2.09 5.30
N SER A 80 2.03 1.42 6.46
CA SER A 80 2.98 1.59 7.56
C SER A 80 4.23 0.77 7.26
N VAL A 81 5.33 1.45 6.99
CA VAL A 81 6.64 0.81 6.76
C VAL A 81 7.07 0.02 7.98
N GLU A 82 6.87 0.56 9.17
CA GLU A 82 7.23 -0.11 10.43
C GLU A 82 6.47 -1.43 10.60
N ARG A 83 5.17 -1.42 10.33
CA ARG A 83 4.33 -2.61 10.45
C ARG A 83 4.70 -3.68 9.42
N VAL A 84 5.01 -3.27 8.19
CA VAL A 84 5.46 -4.21 7.15
C VAL A 84 6.79 -4.85 7.55
N LYS A 85 7.72 -4.08 8.12
CA LYS A 85 9.00 -4.61 8.62
C LYS A 85 8.79 -5.63 9.74
N GLU A 86 7.91 -5.34 10.70
CA GLU A 86 7.57 -6.24 11.80
C GLU A 86 6.95 -7.53 11.27
N ASN A 87 6.00 -7.41 10.33
CA ASN A 87 5.35 -8.58 9.73
C ASN A 87 6.35 -9.46 8.97
N ALA A 88 7.30 -8.84 8.26
CA ALA A 88 8.33 -9.59 7.55
C ALA A 88 9.19 -10.42 8.50
N LEU A 89 9.55 -9.85 9.65
CA LEU A 89 10.31 -10.57 10.69
C LEU A 89 9.47 -11.69 11.30
N GLU A 90 8.20 -11.44 11.60
CA GLU A 90 7.30 -12.42 12.20
C GLU A 90 7.07 -13.63 11.30
N TYR A 91 6.92 -13.41 9.99
CA TYR A 91 6.67 -14.47 9.01
C TYR A 91 7.95 -15.02 8.38
N ASP A 92 9.11 -14.59 8.85
CA ASP A 92 10.42 -15.04 8.33
C ASP A 92 10.53 -14.90 6.81
N THR A 93 10.18 -13.72 6.32
CA THR A 93 10.22 -13.39 4.90
C THR A 93 10.94 -12.06 4.67
N SER A 94 11.23 -11.73 3.41
CA SER A 94 11.85 -10.45 3.07
C SER A 94 10.84 -9.31 3.17
N PHE A 95 11.35 -8.08 3.35
CA PHE A 95 10.53 -6.88 3.33
C PHE A 95 9.76 -6.76 2.01
N GLU A 96 10.42 -7.00 0.88
CA GLU A 96 9.82 -6.89 -0.44
C GLU A 96 8.67 -7.89 -0.63
N ARG A 97 8.81 -9.11 -0.15
CA ARG A 97 7.75 -10.12 -0.20
C ARG A 97 6.55 -9.72 0.65
N GLU A 98 6.81 -9.24 1.86
CA GLU A 98 5.73 -8.80 2.74
C GLU A 98 5.04 -7.55 2.18
N LEU A 99 5.79 -6.61 1.62
CA LEU A 99 5.22 -5.45 0.94
C LEU A 99 4.31 -5.86 -0.22
N ALA A 100 4.75 -6.81 -1.03
CA ALA A 100 3.95 -7.33 -2.14
C ALA A 100 2.65 -7.97 -1.64
N ARG A 101 2.73 -8.78 -0.58
CA ARG A 101 1.55 -9.41 0.03
C ARG A 101 0.54 -8.37 0.52
N VAL A 102 1.03 -7.34 1.21
CA VAL A 102 0.19 -6.27 1.77
C VAL A 102 -0.47 -5.47 0.64
N LEU A 103 0.27 -5.14 -0.41
CA LEU A 103 -0.26 -4.40 -1.56
C LEU A 103 -1.38 -5.17 -2.28
N VAL A 104 -1.25 -6.46 -2.45
CA VAL A 104 -2.29 -7.29 -3.08
C VAL A 104 -3.51 -7.41 -2.18
N HIS A 105 -3.29 -7.52 -0.87
CA HIS A 105 -4.37 -7.63 0.11
C HIS A 105 -5.21 -6.36 0.21
N GLY A 106 -4.58 -5.22 0.03
CA GLY A 106 -5.26 -3.91 -0.02
C GLY A 106 -5.76 -3.57 -1.43
#